data_05638ed5a63c0540dcff1f88952fde73
#
_entry.id   05638ed5a63c0540dcff1f88952fde73
#
_cell.length_a   1.000
_cell.length_b   1.000
_cell.length_c   1.000
_cell.angle_alpha   90.00
_cell.angle_beta   90.00
_cell.angle_gamma   90.00
#
_symmetry.space_group_name_H-M   'P 1'
#
loop_
_entity.id
_entity.type
_entity.pdbx_description
1 polymer ?
#
loop_
_entity_poly.entity_id
_entity_poly.type
_entity_poly.pdbx_seq_one_letter_code
_entity_poly.pdbx_strand_id
1 'polypeptide(L)'
;MSLILFVEYVGIASAALSGFLFAVKRECDWLGVFLSAFLTALGGGIMRDMLVGRAVYSFTHYMPVSVVIFMLVVSRITNLHIKRDGLEKKFVFIFADAIDVICFSIVGAMVAIEYSYNIFGVMMIAFFNGVGGGILRDILLNEVPWFLRTGLYGTISLGVGLAYFILYHLDLSNIFFTMLLLAAGITVRMFAFYRGWKLPDL
;
A
#
# COMPACT_ATOMS: atom_id res chain seq x y z
N MET A 1 7.18 -11.39 16.86
CA MET A 1 6.58 -10.26 16.10
C MET A 1 5.20 -10.68 15.66
N SER A 2 4.16 -9.89 15.94
CA SER A 2 2.81 -10.28 15.51
C SER A 2 2.74 -10.30 13.97
N LEU A 3 1.88 -11.16 13.41
CA LEU A 3 1.68 -11.27 11.96
C LEU A 3 1.35 -9.90 11.32
N ILE A 4 0.49 -9.14 12.01
CA ILE A 4 0.09 -7.81 11.55
C ILE A 4 1.27 -6.87 11.39
N LEU A 5 2.20 -6.83 12.36
CA LEU A 5 3.39 -5.98 12.30
C LEU A 5 4.35 -6.40 11.18
N PHE A 6 4.50 -7.71 10.96
CA PHE A 6 5.34 -8.20 9.87
C PHE A 6 4.83 -7.75 8.51
N VAL A 7 3.54 -7.97 8.24
CA VAL A 7 2.90 -7.57 6.97
C VAL A 7 2.93 -6.04 6.82
N GLU A 8 2.69 -5.29 7.90
CA GLU A 8 2.71 -3.84 7.91
C GLU A 8 4.11 -3.27 7.56
N TYR A 9 5.18 -3.79 8.14
CA TYR A 9 6.54 -3.29 7.85
C TYR A 9 7.02 -3.66 6.45
N VAL A 10 6.64 -4.83 5.92
CA VAL A 10 6.88 -5.17 4.51
C VAL A 10 6.16 -4.18 3.59
N GLY A 11 4.89 -3.86 3.90
CA GLY A 11 4.13 -2.85 3.18
C GLY A 11 4.80 -1.47 3.24
N ILE A 12 5.20 -1.00 4.44
CA ILE A 12 5.87 0.31 4.62
C ILE A 12 7.16 0.39 3.80
N ALA A 13 7.98 -0.64 3.82
CA ALA A 13 9.24 -0.65 3.05
C ALA A 13 8.98 -0.58 1.54
N SER A 14 8.04 -1.38 1.03
CA SER A 14 7.64 -1.38 -0.38
C SER A 14 7.03 -0.05 -0.80
N ALA A 15 6.14 0.51 0.02
CA ALA A 15 5.48 1.78 -0.23
C ALA A 15 6.47 2.96 -0.24
N ALA A 16 7.44 2.97 0.70
CA ALA A 16 8.48 3.99 0.72
C ALA A 16 9.33 3.95 -0.56
N LEU A 17 9.68 2.76 -1.05
CA LEU A 17 10.39 2.58 -2.31
C LEU A 17 9.54 3.07 -3.50
N SER A 18 8.28 2.67 -3.56
CA SER A 18 7.34 3.11 -4.59
C SER A 18 7.19 4.63 -4.62
N GLY A 19 6.95 5.25 -3.44
CA GLY A 19 6.84 6.70 -3.31
C GLY A 19 8.12 7.45 -3.69
N PHE A 20 9.30 6.92 -3.33
CA PHE A 20 10.60 7.45 -3.76
C PHE A 20 10.71 7.46 -5.29
N LEU A 21 10.49 6.32 -5.95
CA LEU A 21 10.59 6.19 -7.40
C LEU A 21 9.60 7.10 -8.13
N PHE A 22 8.39 7.25 -7.55
CA PHE A 22 7.37 8.13 -8.10
C PHE A 22 7.80 9.60 -8.09
N ALA A 23 8.33 10.11 -6.97
CA ALA A 23 8.78 11.48 -6.83
C ALA A 23 10.03 11.80 -7.66
N VAL A 24 10.98 10.85 -7.73
CA VAL A 24 12.19 10.97 -8.56
C VAL A 24 11.84 11.17 -10.03
N LYS A 25 10.85 10.46 -10.54
CA LYS A 25 10.40 10.61 -11.92
C LYS A 25 9.81 11.99 -12.18
N ARG A 26 9.23 12.63 -11.17
CA ARG A 26 8.62 13.96 -11.25
C ARG A 26 9.58 15.10 -10.89
N GLU A 27 10.87 14.76 -10.80
CA GLU A 27 11.94 15.73 -10.53
C GLU A 27 11.73 16.54 -9.24
N CYS A 28 11.07 15.93 -8.25
CA CYS A 28 10.88 16.53 -6.94
C CYS A 28 12.23 16.75 -6.24
N ASP A 29 12.30 17.81 -5.44
CA ASP A 29 13.41 18.02 -4.51
C ASP A 29 13.41 17.01 -3.35
N TRP A 30 14.40 17.11 -2.46
CA TRP A 30 14.51 16.18 -1.33
C TRP A 30 13.31 16.19 -0.39
N LEU A 31 12.68 17.33 -0.18
CA LEU A 31 11.48 17.42 0.65
C LEU A 31 10.30 16.74 -0.06
N GLY A 32 10.13 16.99 -1.35
CA GLY A 32 9.09 16.33 -2.15
C GLY A 32 9.26 14.82 -2.21
N VAL A 33 10.51 14.32 -2.34
CA VAL A 33 10.83 12.89 -2.30
C VAL A 33 10.49 12.30 -0.93
N PHE A 34 10.88 12.98 0.16
CA PHE A 34 10.56 12.53 1.53
C PHE A 34 9.05 12.48 1.75
N LEU A 35 8.34 13.55 1.43
CA LEU A 35 6.88 13.63 1.63
C LEU A 35 6.15 12.60 0.77
N SER A 36 6.57 12.39 -0.47
CA SER A 36 6.00 11.35 -1.34
C SER A 36 6.18 9.95 -0.77
N ALA A 37 7.39 9.60 -0.32
CA ALA A 37 7.65 8.31 0.30
C ALA A 37 6.89 8.15 1.63
N PHE A 38 6.88 9.19 2.47
CA PHE A 38 6.18 9.22 3.75
C PHE A 38 4.67 9.01 3.58
N LEU A 39 4.03 9.80 2.70
CA LEU A 39 2.58 9.68 2.46
C LEU A 39 2.21 8.34 1.83
N THR A 40 3.01 7.85 0.88
CA THR A 40 2.76 6.52 0.30
C THR A 40 2.82 5.43 1.35
N ALA A 41 3.84 5.47 2.22
CA ALA A 41 4.10 4.41 3.19
C ALA A 41 3.23 4.48 4.46
N LEU A 42 2.88 5.68 4.91
CA LEU A 42 2.20 5.85 6.20
C LEU A 42 0.80 6.46 6.05
N GLY A 43 0.49 7.09 4.92
CA GLY A 43 -0.77 7.79 4.71
C GLY A 43 -1.99 6.89 4.82
N GLY A 44 -1.93 5.67 4.24
CA GLY A 44 -3.00 4.69 4.37
C GLY A 44 -3.24 4.27 5.83
N GLY A 45 -2.14 3.99 6.57
CA GLY A 45 -2.20 3.67 7.99
C GLY A 45 -2.75 4.82 8.85
N ILE A 46 -2.40 6.07 8.52
CA ILE A 46 -2.98 7.25 9.18
C ILE A 46 -4.50 7.30 8.94
N MET A 47 -4.94 7.15 7.70
CA MET A 47 -6.38 7.12 7.37
C MET A 47 -7.09 5.98 8.09
N ARG A 48 -6.54 4.76 8.06
CA ARG A 48 -7.07 3.59 8.77
C ARG A 48 -7.27 3.89 10.25
N ASP A 49 -6.22 4.38 10.92
CA ASP A 49 -6.24 4.60 12.37
C ASP A 49 -7.24 5.70 12.76
N MET A 50 -7.37 6.75 11.94
CA MET A 50 -8.39 7.78 12.11
C MET A 50 -9.80 7.22 11.92
N LEU A 51 -10.04 6.38 10.92
CA LEU A 51 -11.35 5.79 10.65
C LEU A 51 -11.82 4.84 11.75
N VAL A 52 -10.90 4.09 12.38
CA VAL A 52 -11.24 3.21 13.50
C VAL A 52 -11.22 3.92 14.86
N GLY A 53 -10.86 5.20 14.90
CA GLY A 53 -10.88 6.02 16.12
C GLY A 53 -9.75 5.70 17.10
N ARG A 54 -8.60 5.22 16.63
CA ARG A 54 -7.42 4.96 17.47
C ARG A 54 -6.30 5.97 17.25
N ALA A 55 -5.36 6.03 18.20
CA ALA A 55 -4.16 6.83 18.04
C ALA A 55 -3.35 6.34 16.82
N VAL A 56 -2.91 7.28 15.98
CA VAL A 56 -2.16 6.98 14.77
C VAL A 56 -0.84 6.27 15.11
N TYR A 57 -0.71 5.01 14.70
CA TYR A 57 0.41 4.15 15.06
C TYR A 57 1.78 4.74 14.67
N SER A 58 1.88 5.32 13.49
CA SER A 58 3.10 5.95 12.99
C SER A 58 3.50 7.22 13.74
N PHE A 59 2.60 7.82 14.52
CA PHE A 59 2.90 9.00 15.36
C PHE A 59 3.22 8.63 16.80
N THR A 60 2.88 7.44 17.21
CA THR A 60 3.15 6.93 18.57
C THR A 60 4.34 5.99 18.64
N HIS A 61 4.81 5.48 17.49
CA HIS A 61 5.93 4.54 17.40
C HIS A 61 6.96 5.02 16.38
N TYR A 62 8.25 4.94 16.74
CA TYR A 62 9.34 5.39 15.86
C TYR A 62 9.63 4.45 14.68
N MET A 63 9.34 3.14 14.82
CA MET A 63 9.70 2.12 13.82
C MET A 63 9.14 2.39 12.43
N PRO A 64 7.86 2.76 12.22
CA PRO A 64 7.33 3.03 10.88
C PRO A 64 8.13 4.11 10.14
N VAL A 65 8.40 5.23 10.79
CA VAL A 65 9.17 6.35 10.22
C VAL A 65 10.62 5.95 9.98
N SER A 66 11.23 5.18 10.89
CA SER A 66 12.60 4.67 10.72
C SER A 66 12.73 3.78 9.50
N VAL A 67 11.73 2.94 9.19
CA VAL A 67 11.72 2.13 7.97
C VAL A 67 11.65 3.01 6.72
N VAL A 68 10.82 4.05 6.72
CA VAL A 68 10.76 5.00 5.59
C VAL A 68 12.11 5.66 5.36
N ILE A 69 12.74 6.20 6.42
CA ILE A 69 14.06 6.85 6.34
C ILE A 69 15.11 5.85 5.83
N PHE A 70 15.13 4.64 6.38
CA PHE A 70 16.04 3.58 5.94
C PHE A 70 15.89 3.29 4.44
N MET A 71 14.66 3.14 3.95
CA MET A 71 14.39 2.89 2.53
C MET A 71 14.81 4.05 1.64
N LEU A 72 14.65 5.30 2.08
CA LEU A 72 15.15 6.49 1.36
C LEU A 72 16.68 6.45 1.25
N VAL A 73 17.38 6.15 2.33
CA VAL A 73 18.85 6.04 2.36
C VAL A 73 19.31 4.92 1.43
N VAL A 74 18.72 3.73 1.51
CA VAL A 74 19.02 2.60 0.61
C VAL A 74 18.78 2.97 -0.85
N SER A 75 17.64 3.58 -1.16
CA SER A 75 17.30 4.01 -2.52
C SER A 75 18.29 5.04 -3.07
N ARG A 76 18.84 5.90 -2.20
CA ARG A 76 19.86 6.89 -2.58
C ARG A 76 21.21 6.23 -2.83
N ILE A 77 21.65 5.32 -1.95
CA ILE A 77 22.93 4.61 -2.07
C ILE A 77 22.94 3.72 -3.32
N THR A 78 21.82 3.06 -3.63
CA THR A 78 21.69 2.21 -4.81
C THR A 78 21.51 3.00 -6.13
N ASN A 79 21.59 4.32 -6.07
CA ASN A 79 21.49 5.22 -7.22
C ASN A 79 20.20 5.07 -8.05
N LEU A 80 19.10 4.66 -7.40
CA LEU A 80 17.80 4.53 -8.07
C LEU A 80 17.27 5.88 -8.62
N HIS A 81 17.73 7.01 -8.04
CA HIS A 81 17.39 8.35 -8.48
C HIS A 81 17.99 8.74 -9.85
N ILE A 82 19.03 8.05 -10.33
CA ILE A 82 19.67 8.35 -11.62
C ILE A 82 18.85 7.79 -12.79
N LYS A 83 18.08 6.73 -12.55
CA LYS A 83 17.29 6.02 -13.57
C LYS A 83 15.86 6.58 -13.63
N ARG A 84 15.69 7.79 -14.17
CA ARG A 84 14.38 8.49 -14.20
C ARG A 84 13.40 7.92 -15.22
N ASP A 85 13.87 7.59 -16.42
CA ASP A 85 13.01 7.27 -17.55
C ASP A 85 12.36 5.89 -17.44
N GLY A 86 11.04 5.85 -17.57
CA GLY A 86 10.25 4.62 -17.59
C GLY A 86 10.20 3.85 -16.27
N LEU A 87 10.62 4.43 -15.14
CA LEU A 87 10.58 3.76 -13.83
C LEU A 87 9.17 3.36 -13.41
N GLU A 88 8.13 4.16 -13.73
CA GLU A 88 6.73 3.81 -13.44
C GLU A 88 6.26 2.53 -14.14
N LYS A 89 6.80 2.29 -15.33
CA LYS A 89 6.50 1.08 -16.14
C LYS A 89 7.43 -0.07 -15.83
N LYS A 90 8.48 0.15 -15.03
CA LYS A 90 9.43 -0.91 -14.70
C LYS A 90 8.86 -1.85 -13.66
N PHE A 91 9.26 -3.11 -13.78
CA PHE A 91 8.89 -4.18 -12.87
C PHE A 91 9.05 -3.80 -11.40
N VAL A 92 10.18 -3.14 -11.03
CA VAL A 92 10.48 -2.79 -9.64
C VAL A 92 9.42 -1.88 -9.03
N PHE A 93 9.00 -0.82 -9.74
CA PHE A 93 7.95 0.09 -9.25
C PHE A 93 6.61 -0.64 -9.09
N ILE A 94 6.17 -1.33 -10.14
CA ILE A 94 4.88 -2.03 -10.16
C ILE A 94 4.84 -3.14 -9.11
N PHE A 95 5.96 -3.84 -8.93
CA PHE A 95 6.05 -4.92 -7.95
C PHE A 95 6.04 -4.39 -6.52
N ALA A 96 6.80 -3.33 -6.24
CA ALA A 96 6.76 -2.66 -4.94
C ALA A 96 5.37 -2.11 -4.61
N ASP A 97 4.73 -1.44 -5.57
CA ASP A 97 3.35 -0.95 -5.46
C ASP A 97 2.33 -2.10 -5.26
N ALA A 98 2.50 -3.23 -5.93
CA ALA A 98 1.65 -4.39 -5.72
C ALA A 98 1.79 -4.98 -4.31
N ILE A 99 3.01 -5.06 -3.78
CA ILE A 99 3.27 -5.54 -2.42
C ILE A 99 2.62 -4.59 -1.41
N ASP A 100 2.84 -3.28 -1.53
CA ASP A 100 2.33 -2.31 -0.56
C ASP A 100 0.80 -2.33 -0.48
N VAL A 101 0.12 -2.26 -1.62
CA VAL A 101 -1.35 -2.29 -1.68
C VAL A 101 -1.93 -3.54 -1.03
N ILE A 102 -1.38 -4.72 -1.34
CA ILE A 102 -1.92 -5.97 -0.80
C ILE A 102 -1.59 -6.12 0.69
N CYS A 103 -0.37 -5.78 1.12
CA CYS A 103 -0.01 -5.78 2.54
C CYS A 103 -0.94 -4.86 3.34
N PHE A 104 -1.11 -3.63 2.88
CA PHE A 104 -1.96 -2.67 3.59
C PHE A 104 -3.44 -3.03 3.52
N SER A 105 -3.93 -3.62 2.44
CA SER A 105 -5.31 -4.13 2.38
C SER A 105 -5.55 -5.23 3.42
N ILE A 106 -4.62 -6.16 3.57
CA ILE A 106 -4.69 -7.22 4.60
C ILE A 106 -4.66 -6.60 6.00
N VAL A 107 -3.70 -5.71 6.27
CA VAL A 107 -3.58 -5.05 7.58
C VAL A 107 -4.81 -4.20 7.88
N GLY A 108 -5.36 -3.50 6.89
CA GLY A 108 -6.61 -2.75 7.03
C GLY A 108 -7.79 -3.63 7.41
N ALA A 109 -7.92 -4.79 6.74
CA ALA A 109 -8.95 -5.77 7.08
C ALA A 109 -8.78 -6.35 8.50
N MET A 110 -7.53 -6.71 8.88
CA MET A 110 -7.22 -7.19 10.23
C MET A 110 -7.65 -6.20 11.31
N VAL A 111 -7.26 -4.93 11.14
CA VAL A 111 -7.59 -3.86 12.10
C VAL A 111 -9.10 -3.63 12.13
N ALA A 112 -9.78 -3.59 10.99
CA ALA A 112 -11.23 -3.38 10.93
C ALA A 112 -12.00 -4.50 11.65
N ILE A 113 -11.57 -5.74 11.52
CA ILE A 113 -12.15 -6.91 12.21
C ILE A 113 -11.92 -6.80 13.72
N GLU A 114 -10.72 -6.40 14.16
CA GLU A 114 -10.40 -6.19 15.58
C GLU A 114 -11.34 -5.16 16.21
N TYR A 115 -11.75 -4.14 15.44
CA TYR A 115 -12.72 -3.12 15.88
C TYR A 115 -14.18 -3.49 15.55
N SER A 116 -14.46 -4.76 15.26
CA SER A 116 -15.81 -5.30 15.04
C SER A 116 -16.62 -4.63 13.93
N TYR A 117 -15.95 -4.14 12.89
CA TYR A 117 -16.64 -3.61 11.70
C TYR A 117 -17.30 -4.75 10.90
N ASN A 118 -18.45 -4.45 10.30
CA ASN A 118 -19.13 -5.36 9.39
C ASN A 118 -18.34 -5.52 8.07
N ILE A 119 -18.78 -6.45 7.20
CA ILE A 119 -18.12 -6.77 5.92
C ILE A 119 -17.85 -5.53 5.06
N PHE A 120 -18.80 -4.61 4.97
CA PHE A 120 -18.63 -3.37 4.21
C PHE A 120 -17.55 -2.49 4.82
N GLY A 121 -17.57 -2.30 6.14
CA GLY A 121 -16.55 -1.54 6.87
C GLY A 121 -15.16 -2.14 6.72
N VAL A 122 -15.03 -3.48 6.80
CA VAL A 122 -13.76 -4.18 6.58
C VAL A 122 -13.23 -3.95 5.16
N MET A 123 -14.08 -4.08 4.14
CA MET A 123 -13.69 -3.81 2.75
C MET A 123 -13.24 -2.37 2.55
N MET A 124 -13.98 -1.39 3.10
CA MET A 124 -13.65 0.03 2.96
C MET A 124 -12.37 0.42 3.71
N ILE A 125 -12.16 -0.09 4.92
CA ILE A 125 -10.94 0.19 5.68
C ILE A 125 -9.73 -0.49 5.02
N ALA A 126 -9.89 -1.69 4.47
CA ALA A 126 -8.86 -2.35 3.66
C ALA A 126 -8.51 -1.50 2.43
N PHE A 127 -9.52 -0.97 1.73
CA PHE A 127 -9.33 -0.08 0.58
C PHE A 127 -8.58 1.20 0.97
N PHE A 128 -9.05 1.93 1.97
CA PHE A 128 -8.40 3.18 2.39
C PHE A 128 -6.99 2.96 2.92
N ASN A 129 -6.74 1.85 3.60
CA ASN A 129 -5.38 1.52 4.04
C ASN A 129 -4.47 1.15 2.86
N GLY A 130 -4.98 0.35 1.90
CA GLY A 130 -4.20 -0.11 0.75
C GLY A 130 -3.92 0.97 -0.30
N VAL A 131 -4.89 1.84 -0.57
CA VAL A 131 -4.82 2.81 -1.69
C VAL A 131 -4.60 4.24 -1.19
N GLY A 132 -4.96 4.52 0.07
CA GLY A 132 -5.01 5.87 0.64
C GLY A 132 -3.66 6.60 0.62
N GLY A 133 -2.56 5.89 0.90
CA GLY A 133 -1.21 6.47 0.84
C GLY A 133 -0.87 6.98 -0.56
N GLY A 134 -1.16 6.17 -1.59
CA GLY A 134 -0.99 6.56 -2.99
C GLY A 134 -1.87 7.75 -3.39
N ILE A 135 -3.12 7.79 -2.90
CA ILE A 135 -4.04 8.92 -3.14
C ILE A 135 -3.46 10.20 -2.55
N LEU A 136 -3.03 10.18 -1.29
CA LEU A 136 -2.45 11.35 -0.62
C LEU A 136 -1.18 11.84 -1.33
N ARG A 137 -0.32 10.93 -1.76
CA ARG A 137 0.86 11.23 -2.57
C ARG A 137 0.48 11.93 -3.88
N ASP A 138 -0.45 11.37 -4.63
CA ASP A 138 -0.83 11.88 -5.94
C ASP A 138 -1.45 13.28 -5.81
N ILE A 139 -2.32 13.50 -4.80
CA ILE A 139 -2.89 14.81 -4.49
C ILE A 139 -1.78 15.82 -4.14
N LEU A 140 -0.82 15.45 -3.28
CA LEU A 140 0.31 16.32 -2.93
C LEU A 140 1.12 16.76 -4.15
N LEU A 141 1.32 15.85 -5.11
CA LEU A 141 2.07 16.09 -6.33
C LEU A 141 1.21 16.69 -7.45
N ASN A 142 -0.02 17.13 -7.15
CA ASN A 142 -0.99 17.68 -8.09
C ASN A 142 -1.26 16.74 -9.30
N GLU A 143 -1.28 15.45 -9.04
CA GLU A 143 -1.57 14.43 -10.04
C GLU A 143 -2.96 13.84 -9.83
N VAL A 144 -3.58 13.40 -10.91
CA VAL A 144 -4.81 12.60 -10.78
C VAL A 144 -4.44 11.23 -10.19
N PRO A 145 -5.08 10.81 -9.08
CA PRO A 145 -4.75 9.56 -8.42
C PRO A 145 -4.66 8.39 -9.40
N TRP A 146 -3.51 7.73 -9.39
CA TRP A 146 -3.16 6.71 -10.38
C TRP A 146 -4.14 5.54 -10.39
N PHE A 147 -4.70 5.18 -9.23
CA PHE A 147 -5.67 4.10 -9.11
C PHE A 147 -6.95 4.33 -9.93
N LEU A 148 -7.32 5.58 -10.22
CA LEU A 148 -8.46 5.92 -11.06
C LEU A 148 -8.21 5.67 -12.57
N ARG A 149 -6.94 5.57 -12.96
CA ARG A 149 -6.52 5.41 -14.36
C ARG A 149 -5.95 4.04 -14.70
N THR A 150 -5.62 3.23 -13.71
CA THR A 150 -4.85 1.98 -13.89
C THR A 150 -5.64 0.71 -13.60
N GLY A 151 -6.85 0.61 -14.08
CA GLY A 151 -7.58 -0.65 -14.10
C GLY A 151 -8.05 -1.12 -12.71
N LEU A 152 -7.88 -2.42 -12.43
CA LEU A 152 -8.43 -3.08 -11.23
C LEU A 152 -7.62 -2.81 -9.94
N TYR A 153 -7.11 -1.61 -9.73
CA TYR A 153 -6.25 -1.30 -8.58
C TYR A 153 -7.04 -1.30 -7.26
N GLY A 154 -8.03 -0.43 -7.17
CA GLY A 154 -8.85 -0.31 -5.97
C GLY A 154 -9.79 -1.50 -5.75
N THR A 155 -10.28 -2.11 -6.83
CA THR A 155 -11.14 -3.30 -6.75
C THR A 155 -10.40 -4.51 -6.19
N ILE A 156 -9.11 -4.67 -6.48
CA ILE A 156 -8.29 -5.73 -5.89
C ILE A 156 -8.15 -5.50 -4.38
N SER A 157 -7.92 -4.28 -3.93
CA SER A 157 -7.86 -3.95 -2.51
C SER A 157 -9.17 -4.29 -1.77
N LEU A 158 -10.34 -3.93 -2.36
CA LEU A 158 -11.65 -4.33 -1.83
C LEU A 158 -11.80 -5.85 -1.79
N GLY A 159 -11.39 -6.55 -2.85
CA GLY A 159 -11.44 -8.01 -2.95
C GLY A 159 -10.54 -8.70 -1.90
N VAL A 160 -9.37 -8.14 -1.61
CA VAL A 160 -8.47 -8.64 -0.55
C VAL A 160 -9.12 -8.46 0.82
N GLY A 161 -9.76 -7.29 1.07
CA GLY A 161 -10.50 -7.05 2.31
C GLY A 161 -11.63 -8.06 2.51
N LEU A 162 -12.41 -8.33 1.46
CA LEU A 162 -13.47 -9.34 1.47
C LEU A 162 -12.91 -10.76 1.71
N ALA A 163 -11.86 -11.13 1.00
CA ALA A 163 -11.24 -12.45 1.13
C ALA A 163 -10.70 -12.66 2.55
N TYR A 164 -10.05 -11.66 3.14
CA TYR A 164 -9.56 -11.76 4.52
C TYR A 164 -10.71 -11.87 5.52
N PHE A 165 -11.81 -11.13 5.33
CA PHE A 165 -13.01 -11.24 6.15
C PHE A 165 -13.59 -12.67 6.12
N ILE A 166 -13.66 -13.28 4.93
CA ILE A 166 -14.12 -14.67 4.79
C ILE A 166 -13.16 -15.64 5.49
N LEU A 167 -11.84 -15.49 5.29
CA LEU A 167 -10.85 -16.33 5.97
C LEU A 167 -10.98 -16.26 7.50
N TYR A 168 -11.21 -15.07 8.03
CA TYR A 168 -11.42 -14.87 9.47
C TYR A 168 -12.64 -15.62 9.99
N HIS A 169 -13.79 -15.55 9.32
CA HIS A 169 -15.03 -16.21 9.74
C HIS A 169 -14.99 -17.74 9.53
N LEU A 170 -14.06 -18.23 8.73
CA LEU A 170 -13.80 -19.67 8.56
C LEU A 170 -12.71 -20.21 9.52
N ASP A 171 -12.24 -19.39 10.48
CA ASP A 171 -11.12 -19.70 11.38
C ASP A 171 -9.80 -20.03 10.64
N LEU A 172 -9.64 -19.54 9.41
CA LEU A 172 -8.47 -19.74 8.56
C LEU A 172 -7.53 -18.52 8.55
N SER A 173 -7.65 -17.58 9.48
CA SER A 173 -6.84 -16.35 9.55
C SER A 173 -5.44 -16.54 10.14
N ASN A 174 -4.82 -17.72 9.94
CA ASN A 174 -3.47 -18.01 10.38
C ASN A 174 -2.40 -17.49 9.40
N ILE A 175 -1.13 -17.58 9.79
CA ILE A 175 0.00 -17.09 8.99
C ILE A 175 0.05 -17.70 7.58
N PHE A 176 -0.25 -19.00 7.45
CA PHE A 176 -0.17 -19.71 6.18
C PHE A 176 -1.19 -19.14 5.15
N PHE A 177 -2.47 -19.06 5.54
CA PHE A 177 -3.52 -18.54 4.64
C PHE A 177 -3.36 -17.03 4.38
N THR A 178 -2.85 -16.27 5.36
CA THR A 178 -2.54 -14.85 5.17
C THR A 178 -1.41 -14.67 4.14
N MET A 179 -0.34 -15.46 4.19
CA MET A 179 0.72 -15.43 3.20
C MET A 179 0.25 -15.92 1.82
N LEU A 180 -0.64 -16.90 1.79
CA LEU A 180 -1.26 -17.36 0.55
C LEU A 180 -2.11 -16.24 -0.10
N LEU A 181 -2.93 -15.54 0.70
CA LEU A 181 -3.71 -14.39 0.24
C LEU A 181 -2.81 -13.26 -0.26
N LEU A 182 -1.71 -12.98 0.46
CA LEU A 182 -0.71 -11.99 0.05
C LEU A 182 -0.11 -12.36 -1.33
N ALA A 183 0.36 -13.59 -1.49
CA ALA A 183 0.94 -14.07 -2.74
C ALA A 183 -0.08 -14.05 -3.89
N ALA A 184 -1.30 -14.51 -3.65
CA ALA A 184 -2.38 -14.50 -4.63
C ALA A 184 -2.74 -13.06 -5.04
N GLY A 185 -2.90 -12.14 -4.08
CA GLY A 185 -3.21 -10.74 -4.33
C GLY A 185 -2.14 -10.06 -5.18
N ILE A 186 -0.85 -10.24 -4.83
CA ILE A 186 0.28 -9.71 -5.61
C ILE A 186 0.26 -10.29 -7.03
N THR A 187 0.05 -11.59 -7.18
CA THR A 187 0.01 -12.26 -8.49
C THR A 187 -1.13 -11.70 -9.35
N VAL A 188 -2.35 -11.59 -8.79
CA VAL A 188 -3.51 -11.02 -9.49
C VAL A 188 -3.23 -9.57 -9.89
N ARG A 189 -2.65 -8.77 -9.00
CA ARG A 189 -2.30 -7.37 -9.27
C ARG A 189 -1.29 -7.24 -10.39
N MET A 190 -0.22 -8.04 -10.38
CA MET A 190 0.78 -8.07 -11.44
C MET A 190 0.19 -8.51 -12.76
N PHE A 191 -0.61 -9.58 -12.75
CA PHE A 191 -1.28 -10.10 -13.95
C PHE A 191 -2.26 -9.09 -14.55
N ALA A 192 -3.09 -8.44 -13.71
CA ALA A 192 -4.02 -7.40 -14.13
C ALA A 192 -3.28 -6.23 -14.80
N PHE A 193 -2.14 -5.82 -14.25
CA PHE A 193 -1.31 -4.76 -14.82
C PHE A 193 -0.76 -5.17 -16.21
N TYR A 194 -0.13 -6.35 -16.33
CA TYR A 194 0.46 -6.78 -17.59
C TYR A 194 -0.57 -7.08 -18.69
N ARG A 195 -1.75 -7.55 -18.31
CA ARG A 195 -2.86 -7.77 -19.26
C ARG A 195 -3.66 -6.51 -19.58
N GLY A 196 -3.33 -5.38 -18.90
CA GLY A 196 -4.04 -4.12 -19.11
C GLY A 196 -5.54 -4.20 -18.75
N TRP A 197 -5.89 -5.02 -17.73
CA TRP A 197 -7.28 -5.14 -17.28
C TRP A 197 -7.78 -3.80 -16.76
N LYS A 198 -8.92 -3.38 -17.26
CA LYS A 198 -9.60 -2.14 -16.88
C LYS A 198 -11.04 -2.42 -16.50
N LEU A 199 -11.61 -1.56 -15.69
CA LEU A 199 -13.05 -1.50 -15.53
C LEU A 199 -13.66 -0.96 -16.82
N PRO A 200 -14.91 -1.36 -17.18
CA PRO A 200 -15.61 -0.78 -18.32
C PRO A 200 -15.69 0.74 -18.18
N ASP A 201 -15.39 1.44 -19.26
CA ASP A 201 -15.63 2.88 -19.35
C ASP A 201 -17.14 3.14 -19.42
N LEU A 202 -17.61 4.23 -18.76
CA LEU A 202 -19.02 4.66 -18.81
C LEU A 202 -19.34 5.36 -20.11
#